data_426b4fc8b9ef12279037f21392adce15
#
_entry.id   426b4fc8b9ef12279037f21392adce15
#
_cell.length_a   1.000
_cell.length_b   1.000
_cell.length_c   1.000
_cell.angle_alpha   90.00
_cell.angle_beta   90.00
_cell.angle_gamma   90.00
#
_symmetry.space_group_name_H-M   'P 1'
#
loop_
_entity.id
_entity.type
_entity.pdbx_description
1 polymer ?
#
loop_
_entity_poly.entity_id
_entity_poly.type
_entity_poly.pdbx_seq_one_letter_code
_entity_poly.pdbx_strand_id
1 'polypeptide(L)'
;MLYNLSRECFLRPLGEAATHQEHFENTSKLGTNLGCSWFVDLLTGRERENEMGQARNTILIVDDVELNRDVLSIMFSQSHEIEFAESGPEALDILRKKKEDICAILLDYVMPEMGGLTFLEEAIKEGLVESIPVFLITASLEHDVVHRAYSLGVADYIQRPISPYIAQRRIENIIDLFKTRAAYKKLLEINRTLLERLSEVDDSITDVRNP
;
A
#
# COMPACT_ATOMS: atom_id res chain seq x y z
N MET A 1 -4.28 37.52 -26.06
CA MET A 1 -4.63 38.39 -24.92
C MET A 1 -5.18 37.54 -23.78
N LEU A 2 -4.36 36.61 -23.28
CA LEU A 2 -4.68 35.69 -22.18
C LEU A 2 -3.35 35.26 -21.53
N TYR A 3 -2.71 36.19 -20.86
CA TYR A 3 -1.54 36.00 -20.01
C TYR A 3 -1.55 37.10 -18.98
N ASN A 4 -2.01 36.80 -17.76
CA ASN A 4 -1.68 37.48 -16.51
C ASN A 4 -2.75 37.19 -15.44
N LEU A 5 -2.71 35.99 -14.84
CA LEU A 5 -3.45 35.71 -13.58
C LEU A 5 -2.74 34.59 -12.82
N SER A 6 -1.45 34.75 -12.54
CA SER A 6 -0.75 33.74 -11.75
C SER A 6 0.53 34.25 -11.09
N ARG A 7 0.52 35.44 -10.49
CA ARG A 7 1.70 35.95 -9.77
C ARG A 7 1.44 36.69 -8.46
N GLU A 8 0.22 36.77 -7.95
CA GLU A 8 -0.04 37.53 -6.70
C GLU A 8 -0.50 36.73 -5.49
N CYS A 9 -0.45 35.38 -5.51
CA CYS A 9 -0.82 34.59 -4.33
C CYS A 9 0.35 34.00 -3.54
N PHE A 10 1.59 34.42 -3.77
CA PHE A 10 2.75 33.75 -3.16
C PHE A 10 3.61 34.61 -2.24
N LEU A 11 3.13 35.69 -1.65
CA LEU A 11 3.89 36.42 -0.62
C LEU A 11 2.94 37.16 0.34
N ARG A 12 2.41 36.50 1.36
CA ARG A 12 2.06 37.10 2.64
C ARG A 12 2.58 36.27 3.79
N PRO A 13 3.24 36.90 4.79
CA PRO A 13 3.79 36.20 5.94
C PRO A 13 2.69 35.74 6.89
N LEU A 14 2.93 34.59 7.52
CA LEU A 14 2.14 33.97 8.60
C LEU A 14 2.04 34.96 9.80
N GLY A 15 0.88 35.52 10.00
CA GLY A 15 0.56 36.30 11.18
C GLY A 15 -0.90 36.72 11.14
N GLU A 16 -1.67 36.22 12.10
CA GLU A 16 -3.06 36.48 12.45
C GLU A 16 -4.10 35.50 11.92
N ALA A 17 -4.49 34.61 12.84
CA ALA A 17 -5.66 33.79 12.77
C ALA A 17 -6.92 34.64 12.85
N ALA A 18 -7.49 34.99 11.71
CA ALA A 18 -8.84 35.54 11.61
C ALA A 18 -9.76 34.39 11.17
N THR A 19 -10.76 34.17 11.98
CA THR A 19 -11.78 33.13 11.93
C THR A 19 -12.47 33.04 10.56
N HIS A 20 -12.24 31.95 9.87
CA HIS A 20 -12.88 31.62 8.58
C HIS A 20 -14.36 31.20 8.70
N GLN A 21 -15.06 31.60 9.76
CA GLN A 21 -16.45 31.20 10.00
C GLN A 21 -17.50 32.12 9.39
N GLU A 22 -17.14 33.34 9.00
CA GLU A 22 -18.13 34.32 8.50
C GLU A 22 -18.32 34.34 6.97
N HIS A 23 -17.48 33.64 6.20
CA HIS A 23 -17.63 33.64 4.73
C HIS A 23 -18.44 32.49 4.17
N PHE A 24 -18.83 31.53 5.00
CA PHE A 24 -19.59 30.32 4.59
C PHE A 24 -21.11 30.46 4.70
N GLU A 25 -21.61 31.47 5.42
CA GLU A 25 -23.07 31.66 5.60
C GLU A 25 -23.78 32.41 4.46
N ASN A 26 -23.03 32.97 3.52
CA ASN A 26 -23.66 33.79 2.46
C ASN A 26 -23.83 33.08 1.09
N THR A 27 -23.43 31.81 0.97
CA THR A 27 -23.64 31.01 -0.27
C THR A 27 -24.84 30.08 -0.21
N SER A 28 -25.54 30.00 0.93
CA SER A 28 -26.71 29.12 1.13
C SER A 28 -28.03 29.68 0.56
N LYS A 29 -28.03 30.81 -0.13
CA LYS A 29 -29.26 31.44 -0.69
C LYS A 29 -29.43 31.34 -2.19
N LEU A 30 -28.54 30.68 -2.93
CA LEU A 30 -28.78 30.37 -4.34
C LEU A 30 -29.15 28.91 -4.45
N GLY A 31 -30.48 28.68 -4.46
CA GLY A 31 -31.08 27.35 -4.60
C GLY A 31 -30.74 26.70 -5.95
N THR A 32 -29.81 25.83 -5.95
CA THR A 32 -29.73 24.71 -6.89
C THR A 32 -29.24 23.48 -6.11
N ASN A 33 -30.18 22.62 -5.82
CA ASN A 33 -30.02 21.30 -5.21
C ASN A 33 -29.29 20.36 -6.20
N LEU A 34 -27.99 20.55 -6.36
CA LEU A 34 -27.10 19.56 -6.98
C LEU A 34 -26.02 19.29 -5.95
N GLY A 35 -26.16 18.15 -5.32
CA GLY A 35 -25.37 17.70 -4.19
C GLY A 35 -23.86 17.72 -4.44
N CYS A 36 -23.21 18.74 -3.91
CA CYS A 36 -21.74 18.81 -3.83
C CYS A 36 -21.19 18.16 -2.56
N SER A 37 -21.90 17.22 -1.96
CA SER A 37 -21.37 16.43 -0.84
C SER A 37 -20.05 15.77 -1.25
N TRP A 38 -20.00 15.12 -2.40
CA TRP A 38 -18.81 14.48 -2.93
C TRP A 38 -17.62 15.44 -3.16
N PHE A 39 -17.87 16.72 -3.39
CA PHE A 39 -16.79 17.71 -3.62
C PHE A 39 -16.16 18.19 -2.31
N VAL A 40 -16.96 18.29 -1.25
CA VAL A 40 -16.47 18.59 0.10
C VAL A 40 -15.66 17.39 0.63
N ASP A 41 -16.12 16.18 0.38
CA ASP A 41 -15.45 14.94 0.76
C ASP A 41 -14.13 14.74 -0.01
N LEU A 42 -14.09 15.20 -1.27
CA LEU A 42 -12.89 15.24 -2.10
C LEU A 42 -11.82 16.20 -1.52
N LEU A 43 -12.25 17.34 -0.99
CA LEU A 43 -11.34 18.36 -0.44
C LEU A 43 -10.93 18.08 1.01
N THR A 44 -11.76 17.40 1.79
CA THR A 44 -11.51 17.14 3.21
C THR A 44 -10.89 15.77 3.49
N GLY A 45 -10.82 14.87 2.48
CA GLY A 45 -10.26 13.53 2.61
C GLY A 45 -11.04 12.59 3.56
N ARG A 46 -12.21 13.01 4.05
CA ARG A 46 -12.88 12.40 5.22
C ARG A 46 -13.69 11.14 4.94
N GLU A 47 -14.06 10.85 3.69
CA GLU A 47 -14.92 9.69 3.39
C GLU A 47 -14.28 8.61 2.51
N ARG A 48 -13.01 8.73 2.15
CA ARG A 48 -12.34 7.73 1.28
C ARG A 48 -11.71 6.56 2.01
N GLU A 49 -11.65 6.59 3.34
CA GLU A 49 -11.08 5.46 4.10
C GLU A 49 -12.01 4.24 4.16
N ASN A 50 -13.32 4.39 3.89
CA ASN A 50 -14.29 3.30 3.98
C ASN A 50 -14.66 2.62 2.64
N GLU A 51 -14.35 3.22 1.48
CA GLU A 51 -14.63 2.62 0.17
C GLU A 51 -13.39 2.11 -0.58
N MET A 52 -12.20 2.55 -0.22
CA MET A 52 -10.95 1.91 -0.65
C MET A 52 -10.65 0.81 0.37
N GLY A 53 -10.96 -0.43 0.02
CA GLY A 53 -10.75 -1.61 0.85
C GLY A 53 -9.58 -1.46 1.81
N GLN A 54 -9.81 -1.81 3.06
CA GLN A 54 -8.92 -1.63 4.22
C GLN A 54 -7.45 -1.76 3.79
N ALA A 55 -6.69 -0.68 3.92
CA ALA A 55 -5.32 -0.66 3.43
C ALA A 55 -4.55 -1.73 4.20
N ARG A 56 -3.89 -2.64 3.48
CA ARG A 56 -3.01 -3.66 4.08
C ARG A 56 -2.08 -2.99 5.09
N ASN A 57 -2.12 -3.42 6.33
CA ASN A 57 -1.32 -2.80 7.38
C ASN A 57 -0.63 -3.80 8.31
N THR A 58 -0.78 -5.11 8.07
CA THR A 58 -0.19 -6.16 8.90
C THR A 58 1.15 -6.60 8.32
N ILE A 59 2.18 -6.67 9.15
CA ILE A 59 3.46 -7.30 8.82
C ILE A 59 3.46 -8.73 9.38
N LEU A 60 3.68 -9.71 8.52
CA LEU A 60 3.89 -11.10 8.91
C LEU A 60 5.38 -11.32 9.20
N ILE A 61 5.70 -11.70 10.43
CA ILE A 61 7.06 -12.05 10.87
C ILE A 61 7.15 -13.57 11.01
N VAL A 62 8.04 -14.18 10.23
CA VAL A 62 8.24 -15.63 10.16
C VAL A 62 9.65 -15.97 10.63
N ASP A 63 9.78 -16.50 11.82
CA ASP A 63 11.07 -16.86 12.45
C ASP A 63 10.78 -17.89 13.56
N ASP A 64 11.54 -18.97 13.66
CA ASP A 64 11.32 -20.02 14.66
C ASP A 64 11.74 -19.60 16.08
N VAL A 65 12.55 -18.54 16.20
CA VAL A 65 13.05 -18.04 17.48
C VAL A 65 12.18 -16.86 17.96
N GLU A 66 11.47 -17.06 19.08
CA GLU A 66 10.57 -16.06 19.68
C GLU A 66 11.26 -14.71 19.91
N LEU A 67 12.47 -14.71 20.47
CA LEU A 67 13.23 -13.48 20.70
C LEU A 67 13.47 -12.66 19.42
N ASN A 68 13.68 -13.32 18.28
CA ASN A 68 13.86 -12.66 17.01
C ASN A 68 12.56 -12.00 16.55
N ARG A 69 11.42 -12.69 16.70
CA ARG A 69 10.09 -12.15 16.40
C ARG A 69 9.80 -10.91 17.25
N ASP A 70 10.11 -10.96 18.56
CA ASP A 70 9.92 -9.83 19.49
C ASP A 70 10.75 -8.61 19.07
N VAL A 71 12.03 -8.81 18.78
CA VAL A 71 12.92 -7.72 18.34
C VAL A 71 12.41 -7.06 17.06
N LEU A 72 11.94 -7.84 16.09
CA LEU A 72 11.37 -7.31 14.85
C LEU A 72 10.04 -6.60 15.11
N SER A 73 9.19 -7.15 15.98
CA SER A 73 7.89 -6.54 16.30
C SER A 73 8.02 -5.16 16.91
N ILE A 74 8.98 -4.96 17.81
CA ILE A 74 9.25 -3.66 18.44
C ILE A 74 9.55 -2.57 17.39
N MET A 75 10.16 -2.94 16.28
CA MET A 75 10.50 -1.98 15.22
C MET A 75 9.27 -1.43 14.50
N PHE A 76 8.18 -2.21 14.42
CA PHE A 76 7.04 -1.90 13.55
C PHE A 76 5.69 -1.75 14.27
N SER A 77 5.57 -2.21 15.52
CA SER A 77 4.31 -2.22 16.29
C SER A 77 3.67 -0.85 16.52
N GLN A 78 4.41 0.25 16.33
CA GLN A 78 3.85 1.61 16.42
C GLN A 78 3.09 2.04 15.15
N SER A 79 3.40 1.44 14.01
CA SER A 79 2.87 1.84 12.70
C SER A 79 2.11 0.72 11.97
N HIS A 80 2.31 -0.53 12.36
CA HIS A 80 1.72 -1.71 11.72
C HIS A 80 1.19 -2.69 12.75
N GLU A 81 0.18 -3.44 12.36
CA GLU A 81 -0.21 -4.66 13.07
C GLU A 81 0.82 -5.76 12.80
N ILE A 82 1.03 -6.64 13.77
CA ILE A 82 2.02 -7.71 13.65
C ILE A 82 1.32 -9.05 13.77
N GLU A 83 1.58 -9.91 12.82
CA GLU A 83 1.20 -11.33 12.87
C GLU A 83 2.49 -12.15 12.94
N PHE A 84 2.49 -13.22 13.73
CA PHE A 84 3.66 -14.09 13.90
C PHE A 84 3.40 -15.45 13.31
N ALA A 85 4.45 -16.06 12.76
CA ALA A 85 4.51 -17.47 12.42
C ALA A 85 5.84 -18.06 12.92
N GLU A 86 5.79 -19.22 13.53
CA GLU A 86 6.95 -19.94 14.08
C GLU A 86 7.57 -20.89 13.06
N SER A 87 6.90 -21.08 11.92
CA SER A 87 7.33 -21.99 10.87
C SER A 87 6.79 -21.63 9.50
N GLY A 88 7.42 -22.15 8.44
CA GLY A 88 6.94 -21.97 7.06
C GLY A 88 5.52 -22.49 6.83
N PRO A 89 5.14 -23.68 7.28
CA PRO A 89 3.77 -24.19 7.16
C PRO A 89 2.73 -23.29 7.82
N GLU A 90 2.99 -22.79 9.03
CA GLU A 90 2.11 -21.84 9.71
C GLU A 90 1.97 -20.53 8.95
N ALA A 91 3.07 -19.99 8.43
CA ALA A 91 3.06 -18.80 7.61
C ALA A 91 2.21 -18.97 6.33
N LEU A 92 2.27 -20.13 5.67
CA LEU A 92 1.41 -20.45 4.53
C LEU A 92 -0.07 -20.45 4.95
N ASP A 93 -0.41 -21.02 6.10
CA ASP A 93 -1.79 -21.05 6.59
C ASP A 93 -2.32 -19.66 6.94
N ILE A 94 -1.49 -18.80 7.49
CA ILE A 94 -1.83 -17.39 7.73
C ILE A 94 -2.08 -16.67 6.40
N LEU A 95 -1.20 -16.83 5.43
CA LEU A 95 -1.34 -16.18 4.11
C LEU A 95 -2.60 -16.64 3.38
N ARG A 96 -2.95 -17.95 3.42
CA ARG A 96 -4.19 -18.46 2.82
C ARG A 96 -5.44 -17.81 3.40
N LYS A 97 -5.41 -17.41 4.68
CA LYS A 97 -6.56 -16.84 5.40
C LYS A 97 -6.60 -15.31 5.34
N LYS A 98 -5.43 -14.64 5.39
CA LYS A 98 -5.32 -13.21 5.67
C LYS A 98 -4.42 -12.45 4.70
N LYS A 99 -4.08 -12.99 3.52
CA LYS A 99 -3.14 -12.32 2.58
C LYS A 99 -3.55 -10.89 2.20
N GLU A 100 -4.85 -10.59 2.26
CA GLU A 100 -5.37 -9.26 1.90
C GLU A 100 -5.06 -8.21 2.97
N ASP A 101 -4.73 -8.61 4.21
CA ASP A 101 -4.35 -7.71 5.30
C ASP A 101 -2.83 -7.52 5.36
N ILE A 102 -2.05 -8.45 4.78
CA ILE A 102 -0.58 -8.47 4.87
C ILE A 102 0.03 -7.44 3.90
N CYS A 103 0.80 -6.50 4.45
CA CYS A 103 1.54 -5.49 3.69
C CYS A 103 3.00 -5.83 3.44
N ALA A 104 3.60 -6.72 4.25
CA ALA A 104 4.97 -7.20 4.10
C ALA A 104 5.18 -8.52 4.84
N ILE A 105 6.19 -9.29 4.42
CA ILE A 105 6.65 -10.52 5.09
C ILE A 105 8.12 -10.34 5.47
N LEU A 106 8.44 -10.50 6.75
CA LEU A 106 9.80 -10.58 7.27
C LEU A 106 10.09 -12.06 7.54
N LEU A 107 10.95 -12.66 6.73
CA LEU A 107 11.15 -14.10 6.63
C LEU A 107 12.56 -14.48 7.06
N ASP A 108 12.71 -15.26 8.11
CA ASP A 108 14.02 -15.84 8.43
C ASP A 108 14.42 -16.88 7.37
N TYR A 109 15.71 -16.88 7.04
CA TYR A 109 16.25 -17.81 6.06
C TYR A 109 16.36 -19.23 6.59
N VAL A 110 16.78 -19.38 7.86
CA VAL A 110 17.10 -20.66 8.48
C VAL A 110 16.03 -21.02 9.50
N MET A 111 15.11 -21.87 9.12
CA MET A 111 14.08 -22.41 10.00
C MET A 111 14.05 -23.93 9.93
N PRO A 112 13.68 -24.63 11.02
CA PRO A 112 13.45 -26.08 11.01
C PRO A 112 12.35 -26.47 10.00
N GLU A 113 12.37 -27.70 9.52
CA GLU A 113 11.37 -28.32 8.63
C GLU A 113 11.24 -27.65 7.26
N MET A 114 11.00 -26.33 7.21
CA MET A 114 10.84 -25.57 5.97
C MET A 114 11.64 -24.27 6.05
N GLY A 115 12.79 -24.21 5.39
CA GLY A 115 13.60 -22.99 5.30
C GLY A 115 12.91 -21.88 4.50
N GLY A 116 13.34 -20.65 4.73
CA GLY A 116 12.70 -19.45 4.16
C GLY A 116 12.53 -19.47 2.63
N LEU A 117 13.54 -19.94 1.88
CA LEU A 117 13.41 -20.02 0.41
C LEU A 117 12.42 -21.11 -0.03
N THR A 118 12.35 -22.22 0.68
CA THR A 118 11.36 -23.28 0.39
C THR A 118 9.94 -22.78 0.66
N PHE A 119 9.73 -22.08 1.78
CA PHE A 119 8.47 -21.39 2.06
C PHE A 119 8.09 -20.43 0.92
N LEU A 120 9.04 -19.62 0.48
CA LEU A 120 8.79 -18.64 -0.58
C LEU A 120 8.42 -19.31 -1.90
N GLU A 121 9.08 -20.40 -2.28
CA GLU A 121 8.75 -21.19 -3.48
C GLU A 121 7.31 -21.74 -3.43
N GLU A 122 6.89 -22.27 -2.28
CA GLU A 122 5.51 -22.76 -2.12
C GLU A 122 4.49 -21.60 -2.14
N ALA A 123 4.79 -20.48 -1.46
CA ALA A 123 3.93 -19.31 -1.45
C ALA A 123 3.75 -18.69 -2.86
N ILE A 124 4.80 -18.71 -3.69
CA ILE A 124 4.75 -18.28 -5.09
C ILE A 124 3.89 -19.23 -5.92
N LYS A 125 4.07 -20.54 -5.79
CA LYS A 125 3.26 -21.54 -6.51
C LYS A 125 1.76 -21.40 -6.23
N GLU A 126 1.41 -21.03 -5.00
CA GLU A 126 0.03 -20.80 -4.59
C GLU A 126 -0.49 -19.38 -4.90
N GLY A 127 0.34 -18.48 -5.45
CA GLY A 127 -0.07 -17.09 -5.75
C GLY A 127 -0.34 -16.25 -4.50
N LEU A 128 0.29 -16.57 -3.37
CA LEU A 128 0.03 -15.91 -2.09
C LEU A 128 0.80 -14.60 -1.90
N VAL A 129 1.91 -14.41 -2.63
CA VAL A 129 2.86 -13.30 -2.41
C VAL A 129 3.02 -12.36 -3.60
N GLU A 130 2.23 -12.46 -4.66
CA GLU A 130 2.39 -11.69 -5.91
C GLU A 130 2.44 -10.17 -5.71
N SER A 131 1.79 -9.66 -4.69
CA SER A 131 1.70 -8.21 -4.39
C SER A 131 2.15 -7.86 -2.97
N ILE A 132 2.89 -8.75 -2.32
CA ILE A 132 3.41 -8.59 -0.96
C ILE A 132 4.94 -8.60 -1.01
N PRO A 133 5.64 -7.52 -0.58
CA PRO A 133 7.09 -7.54 -0.51
C PRO A 133 7.56 -8.52 0.56
N VAL A 134 8.51 -9.39 0.19
CA VAL A 134 9.16 -10.34 1.08
C VAL A 134 10.58 -9.87 1.36
N PHE A 135 10.94 -9.77 2.63
CA PHE A 135 12.28 -9.42 3.10
C PHE A 135 12.92 -10.65 3.73
N LEU A 136 14.02 -11.10 3.16
CA LEU A 136 14.76 -12.24 3.71
C LEU A 136 15.69 -11.78 4.83
N ILE A 137 15.59 -12.36 6.01
CA ILE A 137 16.49 -12.09 7.15
C ILE A 137 17.49 -13.22 7.24
N THR A 138 18.78 -12.92 7.24
CA THR A 138 19.82 -13.95 7.21
C THR A 138 21.08 -13.53 7.96
N ALA A 139 21.72 -14.49 8.59
CA ALA A 139 23.06 -14.31 9.17
C ALA A 139 24.18 -14.51 8.14
N SER A 140 23.89 -15.24 7.03
CA SER A 140 24.86 -15.55 5.98
C SER A 140 24.60 -14.75 4.71
N LEU A 141 25.67 -14.25 4.12
CA LEU A 141 25.67 -13.58 2.81
C LEU A 141 26.32 -14.45 1.75
N GLU A 142 26.10 -15.75 1.78
CA GLU A 142 26.54 -16.62 0.70
C GLU A 142 25.93 -16.13 -0.61
N HIS A 143 26.79 -15.88 -1.58
CA HIS A 143 26.40 -15.28 -2.86
C HIS A 143 25.26 -16.05 -3.55
N ASP A 144 25.30 -17.37 -3.46
CA ASP A 144 24.30 -18.25 -4.08
C ASP A 144 22.93 -18.12 -3.42
N VAL A 145 22.87 -17.94 -2.09
CA VAL A 145 21.64 -17.73 -1.33
C VAL A 145 20.99 -16.40 -1.73
N VAL A 146 21.79 -15.33 -1.76
CA VAL A 146 21.31 -13.99 -2.14
C VAL A 146 20.82 -13.98 -3.58
N HIS A 147 21.58 -14.59 -4.49
CA HIS A 147 21.18 -14.69 -5.91
C HIS A 147 19.86 -15.46 -6.06
N ARG A 148 19.71 -16.60 -5.38
CA ARG A 148 18.47 -17.38 -5.41
C ARG A 148 17.28 -16.60 -4.82
N ALA A 149 17.48 -15.91 -3.70
CA ALA A 149 16.44 -15.09 -3.09
C ALA A 149 15.89 -14.03 -4.07
N TYR A 150 16.78 -13.28 -4.72
CA TYR A 150 16.36 -12.30 -5.73
C TYR A 150 15.73 -12.93 -6.97
N SER A 151 16.16 -14.11 -7.40
CA SER A 151 15.53 -14.82 -8.52
C SER A 151 14.09 -15.28 -8.20
N LEU A 152 13.79 -15.49 -6.92
CA LEU A 152 12.45 -15.77 -6.40
C LEU A 152 11.62 -14.50 -6.15
N GLY A 153 12.17 -13.31 -6.39
CA GLY A 153 11.43 -12.05 -6.25
C GLY A 153 11.44 -11.46 -4.84
N VAL A 154 12.38 -11.85 -3.97
CA VAL A 154 12.58 -11.17 -2.68
C VAL A 154 12.82 -9.68 -2.93
N ALA A 155 12.11 -8.83 -2.21
CA ALA A 155 12.18 -7.38 -2.38
C ALA A 155 13.51 -6.82 -1.88
N ASP A 156 14.00 -7.37 -0.76
CA ASP A 156 15.31 -7.03 -0.19
C ASP A 156 15.73 -8.10 0.82
N TYR A 157 17.01 -8.10 1.21
CA TYR A 157 17.51 -8.92 2.32
C TYR A 157 18.08 -8.06 3.45
N ILE A 158 17.98 -8.55 4.67
CA ILE A 158 18.45 -7.89 5.89
C ILE A 158 19.43 -8.79 6.60
N GLN A 159 20.66 -8.34 6.68
CA GLN A 159 21.72 -9.10 7.33
C GLN A 159 21.66 -8.96 8.86
N ARG A 160 21.85 -10.05 9.56
CA ARG A 160 22.11 -10.05 11.00
C ARG A 160 23.61 -9.76 11.30
N PRO A 161 23.95 -8.96 12.33
CA PRO A 161 23.05 -8.31 13.29
C PRO A 161 22.27 -7.15 12.64
N ILE A 162 20.98 -7.06 12.96
CA ILE A 162 20.09 -6.06 12.40
C ILE A 162 20.39 -4.68 12.98
N SER A 163 20.59 -3.67 12.12
CA SER A 163 20.57 -2.27 12.52
C SER A 163 19.13 -1.76 12.48
N PRO A 164 18.45 -1.56 13.63
CA PRO A 164 17.01 -1.31 13.66
C PRO A 164 16.58 -0.13 12.78
N TYR A 165 17.24 1.01 12.94
CA TYR A 165 16.91 2.23 12.20
C TYR A 165 17.05 2.04 10.68
N ILE A 166 18.14 1.41 10.23
CA ILE A 166 18.39 1.21 8.78
C ILE A 166 17.39 0.20 8.22
N ALA A 167 17.18 -0.91 8.92
CA ALA A 167 16.25 -1.95 8.48
C ALA A 167 14.81 -1.43 8.41
N GLN A 168 14.36 -0.71 9.43
CA GLN A 168 13.02 -0.12 9.45
C GLN A 168 12.81 0.81 8.25
N ARG A 169 13.74 1.74 7.99
CA ARG A 169 13.61 2.67 6.86
C ARG A 169 13.61 1.97 5.50
N ARG A 170 14.42 0.93 5.33
CA ARG A 170 14.44 0.15 4.07
C ARG A 170 13.11 -0.57 3.85
N ILE A 171 12.60 -1.22 4.89
CA ILE A 171 11.33 -1.97 4.84
C ILE A 171 10.17 -1.02 4.58
N GLU A 172 10.03 0.07 5.33
CA GLU A 172 8.96 1.06 5.15
C GLU A 172 8.95 1.66 3.74
N ASN A 173 10.12 2.07 3.21
CA ASN A 173 10.21 2.61 1.86
C ASN A 173 9.73 1.62 0.78
N ILE A 174 10.02 0.33 0.95
CA ILE A 174 9.59 -0.69 0.00
C ILE A 174 8.09 -0.99 0.17
N ILE A 175 7.57 -1.03 1.40
CA ILE A 175 6.12 -1.15 1.66
C ILE A 175 5.37 -0.01 0.96
N ASP A 176 5.81 1.22 1.12
CA ASP A 176 5.19 2.39 0.48
C ASP A 176 5.25 2.33 -1.05
N LEU A 177 6.35 1.83 -1.60
CA LEU A 177 6.45 1.60 -3.04
C LEU A 177 5.42 0.57 -3.53
N PHE A 178 5.23 -0.53 -2.80
CA PHE A 178 4.25 -1.56 -3.15
C PHE A 178 2.81 -1.05 -3.01
N LYS A 179 2.51 -0.31 -1.93
CA LYS A 179 1.21 0.37 -1.75
C LYS A 179 0.91 1.32 -2.92
N THR A 180 1.88 2.15 -3.30
CA THR A 180 1.74 3.09 -4.41
C THR A 180 1.52 2.37 -5.75
N ARG A 181 2.25 1.29 -6.02
CA ARG A 181 2.07 0.48 -7.24
C ARG A 181 0.69 -0.17 -7.30
N ALA A 182 0.20 -0.69 -6.18
CA ALA A 182 -1.13 -1.30 -6.09
C ALA A 182 -2.24 -0.26 -6.35
N ALA A 183 -2.14 0.93 -5.75
CA ALA A 183 -3.05 2.03 -5.98
C ALA A 183 -3.05 2.50 -7.44
N TYR A 184 -1.87 2.62 -8.05
CA TYR A 184 -1.73 2.98 -9.46
C TYR A 184 -2.34 1.95 -10.40
N LYS A 185 -2.11 0.65 -10.15
CA LYS A 185 -2.71 -0.44 -10.91
C LYS A 185 -4.23 -0.38 -10.87
N LYS A 186 -4.81 -0.19 -9.67
CA LYS A 186 -6.25 -0.04 -9.47
C LYS A 186 -6.81 1.17 -10.25
N LEU A 187 -6.11 2.30 -10.24
CA LEU A 187 -6.49 3.49 -10.99
C LEU A 187 -6.51 3.24 -12.50
N LEU A 188 -5.51 2.53 -13.03
CA LEU A 188 -5.48 2.15 -14.44
C LEU A 188 -6.65 1.25 -14.83
N GLU A 189 -7.02 0.29 -13.99
CA GLU A 189 -8.17 -0.59 -14.21
C GLU A 189 -9.49 0.20 -14.24
N ILE A 190 -9.69 1.12 -13.29
CA ILE A 190 -10.87 2.00 -13.27
C ILE A 190 -10.93 2.85 -14.54
N ASN A 191 -9.82 3.47 -14.94
CA ASN A 191 -9.77 4.28 -16.16
C ASN A 191 -10.11 3.46 -17.40
N ARG A 192 -9.59 2.23 -17.51
CA ARG A 192 -9.93 1.32 -18.62
C ARG A 192 -11.42 1.02 -18.67
N THR A 193 -12.01 0.64 -17.53
CA THR A 193 -13.45 0.34 -17.46
C THR A 193 -14.32 1.55 -17.81
N LEU A 194 -13.91 2.76 -17.40
CA LEU A 194 -14.62 3.99 -17.75
C LEU A 194 -14.56 4.28 -19.26
N LEU A 195 -13.40 4.08 -19.88
CA LEU A 195 -13.24 4.28 -21.33
C LEU A 195 -14.08 3.27 -22.13
N GLU A 196 -14.13 2.00 -21.71
CA GLU A 196 -14.98 0.96 -22.30
C GLU A 196 -16.46 1.36 -22.25
N ARG A 197 -16.94 1.82 -21.08
CA ARG A 197 -18.33 2.29 -20.91
C ARG A 197 -18.64 3.53 -21.74
N LEU A 198 -17.71 4.46 -21.88
CA LEU A 198 -17.90 5.64 -22.71
C LEU A 198 -18.01 5.27 -24.19
N SER A 199 -17.24 4.31 -24.68
CA SER A 199 -17.34 3.81 -26.07
C SER A 199 -18.70 3.16 -26.34
N GLU A 200 -19.23 2.37 -25.40
CA GLU A 200 -20.56 1.74 -25.53
C GLU A 200 -21.69 2.79 -25.62
N VAL A 201 -21.56 3.89 -24.88
CA VAL A 201 -22.54 5.00 -24.94
C VAL A 201 -22.46 5.73 -26.27
N ASP A 202 -21.28 5.96 -26.83
CA ASP A 202 -21.08 6.65 -28.10
C ASP A 202 -21.66 5.81 -29.29
N ASP A 203 -21.43 4.49 -29.27
CA ASP A 203 -22.00 3.57 -30.23
C ASP A 203 -23.53 3.54 -30.16
N SER A 204 -24.12 3.58 -28.98
CA SER A 204 -25.56 3.62 -28.78
C SER A 204 -26.23 4.93 -29.28
N ILE A 205 -25.50 6.05 -29.21
CA ILE A 205 -25.97 7.35 -29.70
C ILE A 205 -25.90 7.41 -31.25
N THR A 206 -24.89 6.78 -31.84
CA THR A 206 -24.75 6.74 -33.30
C THR A 206 -25.83 5.86 -33.96
N ASP A 207 -26.25 4.79 -33.30
CA ASP A 207 -27.31 3.88 -33.83
C ASP A 207 -28.71 4.54 -33.82
N VAL A 208 -28.96 5.47 -32.89
CA VAL A 208 -30.21 6.24 -32.82
C VAL A 208 -30.28 7.35 -33.88
N ARG A 209 -29.16 7.78 -34.47
CA ARG A 209 -29.08 8.85 -35.47
C ARG A 209 -29.23 8.36 -36.92
N ASN A 210 -29.27 7.05 -37.15
CA ASN A 210 -29.41 6.47 -38.49
C ASN A 210 -30.62 5.51 -38.51
N PRO A 211 -31.87 6.01 -38.64
CA PRO A 211 -33.07 5.18 -38.81
C PRO A 211 -33.16 4.56 -40.20
#